data_1b2218956d4452ca1df68592decf53d1
#
_entry.id   1b2218956d4452ca1df68592decf53d1
#
_cell.length_a   1.000
_cell.length_b   1.000
_cell.length_c   1.000
_cell.angle_alpha   90.00
_cell.angle_beta   90.00
_cell.angle_gamma   90.00
#
_symmetry.space_group_name_H-M   'P 1'
#
loop_
_entity.id
_entity.type
_entity.pdbx_description
1 polymer ?
#
loop_
_entity_poly.entity_id
_entity_poly.type
_entity_poly.pdbx_seq_one_letter_code
_entity_poly.pdbx_strand_id
1 'polypeptide(L)'
;MLDEADTLLDMGFREDIEDIMKMMPQTPKRQTFMFSATISKPIQEIARQVLDKNHAYINCVTEDSPVHAHVSQYHTVLPSARDQLPHILRLLAHDQLTSPKLSKTVIFFPTTKMTQLFHTLLREASKTTLPAGRNTNFYELHSKRSQDQRTRASNAFRADSTGSSVLVTSDVSARGVDYPGVTRVIQVGIPPTADIYVHRVGRTGRAGTEGRGDLILLPWETGFVTWQMNSIPLKTVTVDEMASQVEELATEVDKHDTHTRGKQPYLATLKSVEGEVEELLAMVDEEAVKETLISTCGYYLGKSSELRVQRQEIVDGLKKWTVGALGLSKPPHIPEALLAKLGVSRERDHKFGSRPAPYPGSSRKRTAPRWTDRGNQRGRGGRPEGRRFSNDHDGEGFQDRDNYRRRTRSFADRRA
;
A
#
# COMPACT_ATOMS: atom_id res chain seq x y z
N MET A 1 -28.53 -5.49 4.81
CA MET A 1 -27.56 -6.06 3.87
C MET A 1 -26.19 -5.87 4.46
N LEU A 2 -25.37 -6.91 4.53
CA LEU A 2 -23.95 -6.88 4.88
C LEU A 2 -23.18 -7.13 3.58
N ASP A 3 -22.52 -6.10 3.07
CA ASP A 3 -21.71 -6.17 1.86
C ASP A 3 -20.23 -6.17 2.23
N GLU A 4 -19.40 -6.90 1.47
CA GLU A 4 -17.97 -7.11 1.78
C GLU A 4 -17.75 -7.54 3.25
N ALA A 5 -18.49 -8.57 3.69
CA ALA A 5 -18.46 -9.01 5.09
C ALA A 5 -17.07 -9.44 5.56
N ASP A 6 -16.24 -10.01 4.68
CA ASP A 6 -14.83 -10.30 4.93
C ASP A 6 -14.05 -9.03 5.29
N THR A 7 -14.25 -7.95 4.54
CA THR A 7 -13.63 -6.65 4.84
C THR A 7 -14.05 -6.13 6.20
N LEU A 8 -15.33 -6.16 6.51
CA LEU A 8 -15.83 -5.67 7.78
C LEU A 8 -15.21 -6.42 8.96
N LEU A 9 -15.03 -7.75 8.83
CA LEU A 9 -14.38 -8.56 9.87
C LEU A 9 -12.87 -8.31 9.96
N ASP A 10 -12.19 -8.18 8.84
CA ASP A 10 -10.75 -7.87 8.78
C ASP A 10 -10.43 -6.50 9.40
N MET A 11 -11.35 -5.54 9.29
CA MET A 11 -11.26 -4.23 9.92
C MET A 11 -11.61 -4.23 11.40
N GLY A 12 -12.02 -5.38 11.95
CA GLY A 12 -12.34 -5.54 13.37
C GLY A 12 -13.75 -5.13 13.78
N PHE A 13 -14.68 -4.88 12.84
CA PHE A 13 -16.07 -4.48 13.13
C PHE A 13 -16.99 -5.62 13.56
N ARG A 14 -16.44 -6.74 14.01
CA ARG A 14 -17.26 -7.89 14.44
C ARG A 14 -18.23 -7.51 15.57
N GLU A 15 -17.70 -6.87 16.62
CA GLU A 15 -18.50 -6.46 17.78
C GLU A 15 -19.56 -5.41 17.39
N ASP A 16 -19.20 -4.45 16.55
CA ASP A 16 -20.15 -3.45 16.04
C ASP A 16 -21.28 -4.07 15.24
N ILE A 17 -20.97 -5.07 14.39
CA ILE A 17 -22.00 -5.82 13.64
C ILE A 17 -22.92 -6.55 14.61
N GLU A 18 -22.38 -7.25 15.61
CA GLU A 18 -23.17 -7.99 16.59
C GLU A 18 -24.07 -7.03 17.40
N ASP A 19 -23.59 -5.85 17.76
CA ASP A 19 -24.36 -4.84 18.51
C ASP A 19 -25.47 -4.22 17.63
N ILE A 20 -25.19 -3.90 16.38
CA ILE A 20 -26.21 -3.45 15.44
C ILE A 20 -27.30 -4.53 15.29
N MET A 21 -26.90 -5.80 15.16
CA MET A 21 -27.85 -6.90 15.02
C MET A 21 -28.75 -7.10 16.24
N LYS A 22 -28.25 -6.82 17.46
CA LYS A 22 -29.06 -6.85 18.70
C LYS A 22 -30.16 -5.76 18.71
N MET A 23 -29.90 -4.63 18.07
CA MET A 23 -30.85 -3.51 17.98
C MET A 23 -31.92 -3.73 16.90
N MET A 24 -31.73 -4.67 15.99
CA MET A 24 -32.63 -4.94 14.88
C MET A 24 -33.68 -6.01 15.21
N PRO A 25 -34.83 -6.00 14.54
CA PRO A 25 -35.83 -7.08 14.68
C PRO A 25 -35.18 -8.44 14.42
N GLN A 26 -35.61 -9.46 15.20
CA GLN A 26 -35.16 -10.83 15.02
C GLN A 26 -35.78 -11.47 13.76
N THR A 27 -35.11 -12.48 13.20
CA THR A 27 -35.69 -13.32 12.15
C THR A 27 -36.93 -14.05 12.71
N PRO A 28 -38.01 -14.25 11.94
CA PRO A 28 -38.18 -14.00 10.50
C PRO A 28 -38.65 -12.56 10.15
N LYS A 29 -38.85 -11.67 11.14
CA LYS A 29 -39.28 -10.28 10.86
C LYS A 29 -38.27 -9.47 10.06
N ARG A 30 -37.02 -9.92 10.00
CA ARG A 30 -35.93 -9.28 9.25
C ARG A 30 -35.41 -10.26 8.20
N GLN A 31 -35.26 -9.76 6.97
CA GLN A 31 -34.50 -10.44 5.92
C GLN A 31 -33.07 -9.89 5.92
N THR A 32 -32.08 -10.78 5.88
CA THR A 32 -30.66 -10.42 5.86
C THR A 32 -30.00 -11.00 4.62
N PHE A 33 -29.27 -10.18 3.89
CA PHE A 33 -28.38 -10.57 2.81
C PHE A 33 -26.94 -10.32 3.24
N MET A 34 -26.07 -11.27 2.97
CA MET A 34 -24.64 -11.17 3.22
C MET A 34 -23.88 -11.49 1.93
N PHE A 35 -22.98 -10.58 1.55
CA PHE A 35 -22.08 -10.74 0.42
C PHE A 35 -20.64 -10.76 0.92
N SER A 36 -19.83 -11.67 0.43
CA SER A 36 -18.42 -11.81 0.80
C SER A 36 -17.65 -12.41 -0.38
N ALA A 37 -16.44 -11.96 -0.59
CA ALA A 37 -15.54 -12.53 -1.59
C ALA A 37 -14.88 -13.83 -1.11
N THR A 38 -14.81 -14.04 0.21
CA THR A 38 -14.18 -15.22 0.83
C THR A 38 -15.14 -15.97 1.75
N ILE A 39 -14.88 -17.27 2.00
CA ILE A 39 -15.64 -18.11 2.94
C ILE A 39 -14.70 -18.58 4.05
N SER A 40 -14.09 -17.65 4.74
CA SER A 40 -13.24 -17.94 5.91
C SER A 40 -14.07 -18.42 7.11
N LYS A 41 -13.41 -19.06 8.10
CA LYS A 41 -14.10 -19.46 9.35
C LYS A 41 -14.80 -18.29 10.04
N PRO A 42 -14.20 -17.08 10.20
CA PRO A 42 -14.88 -15.93 10.77
C PRO A 42 -16.14 -15.53 9.99
N ILE A 43 -16.11 -15.61 8.65
CA ILE A 43 -17.29 -15.33 7.81
C ILE A 43 -18.41 -16.35 8.07
N GLN A 44 -18.08 -17.62 8.16
CA GLN A 44 -19.08 -18.68 8.47
C GLN A 44 -19.69 -18.48 9.87
N GLU A 45 -18.90 -18.04 10.85
CA GLU A 45 -19.37 -17.77 12.21
C GLU A 45 -20.35 -16.59 12.24
N ILE A 46 -20.00 -15.46 11.62
CA ILE A 46 -20.91 -14.30 11.56
C ILE A 46 -22.16 -14.63 10.73
N ALA A 47 -22.03 -15.37 9.64
CA ALA A 47 -23.18 -15.81 8.85
C ALA A 47 -24.21 -16.60 9.68
N ARG A 48 -23.76 -17.53 10.55
CA ARG A 48 -24.62 -18.28 11.46
C ARG A 48 -25.35 -17.40 12.48
N GLN A 49 -24.77 -16.24 12.82
CA GLN A 49 -25.38 -15.33 13.80
C GLN A 49 -26.37 -14.36 13.14
N VAL A 50 -26.07 -13.89 11.92
CA VAL A 50 -26.84 -12.81 11.29
C VAL A 50 -27.87 -13.28 10.27
N LEU A 51 -27.67 -14.46 9.66
CA LEU A 51 -28.59 -15.03 8.68
C LEU A 51 -29.63 -15.93 9.33
N ASP A 52 -30.71 -16.22 8.61
CA ASP A 52 -31.66 -17.22 8.98
C ASP A 52 -31.03 -18.63 8.94
N LYS A 53 -31.54 -19.57 9.77
CA LYS A 53 -31.04 -20.96 9.77
C LYS A 53 -31.22 -21.67 8.42
N ASN A 54 -32.26 -21.29 7.68
CA ASN A 54 -32.59 -21.84 6.37
C ASN A 54 -32.19 -20.87 5.23
N HIS A 55 -31.18 -20.05 5.42
CA HIS A 55 -30.72 -19.13 4.37
C HIS A 55 -30.24 -19.90 3.14
N ALA A 56 -30.50 -19.36 1.96
CA ALA A 56 -29.93 -19.86 0.71
C ALA A 56 -28.47 -19.43 0.59
N TYR A 57 -27.61 -20.37 0.24
CA TYR A 57 -26.22 -20.10 -0.14
C TYR A 57 -26.10 -20.10 -1.66
N ILE A 58 -25.64 -19.00 -2.22
CA ILE A 58 -25.44 -18.85 -3.67
C ILE A 58 -23.94 -18.63 -3.91
N ASN A 59 -23.30 -19.63 -4.51
CA ASN A 59 -21.92 -19.49 -4.98
C ASN A 59 -21.92 -18.88 -6.37
N CYS A 60 -21.43 -17.63 -6.46
CA CYS A 60 -21.26 -16.92 -7.73
C CYS A 60 -19.87 -17.13 -8.34
N VAL A 61 -18.97 -17.84 -7.65
CA VAL A 61 -17.63 -18.18 -8.14
C VAL A 61 -17.71 -19.60 -8.72
N THR A 62 -17.64 -19.73 -10.03
CA THR A 62 -17.50 -21.04 -10.67
C THR A 62 -16.04 -21.48 -10.55
N GLU A 63 -15.81 -22.76 -10.20
CA GLU A 63 -14.47 -23.35 -10.07
C GLU A 63 -13.66 -23.23 -11.37
N ASP A 64 -14.32 -23.18 -12.52
CA ASP A 64 -13.72 -23.08 -13.86
C ASP A 64 -13.37 -21.64 -14.28
N SER A 65 -13.78 -20.64 -13.54
CA SER A 65 -13.48 -19.24 -13.87
C SER A 65 -13.10 -18.47 -12.59
N PRO A 66 -11.83 -18.52 -12.17
CA PRO A 66 -11.35 -17.58 -11.16
C PRO A 66 -11.76 -16.17 -11.58
N VAL A 67 -12.22 -15.35 -10.64
CA VAL A 67 -12.70 -13.97 -10.87
C VAL A 67 -11.73 -13.13 -11.72
N HIS A 68 -10.56 -13.66 -12.00
CA HIS A 68 -9.44 -13.03 -12.72
C HIS A 68 -9.02 -13.73 -14.03
N ALA A 69 -9.81 -14.71 -14.55
CA ALA A 69 -9.46 -15.41 -15.80
C ALA A 69 -9.31 -14.44 -17.00
N HIS A 70 -10.05 -13.32 -16.96
CA HIS A 70 -10.02 -12.28 -18.01
C HIS A 70 -8.95 -11.20 -17.76
N VAL A 71 -8.27 -11.23 -16.60
CA VAL A 71 -7.24 -10.25 -16.27
C VAL A 71 -5.88 -10.91 -16.33
N SER A 72 -5.09 -10.51 -17.32
CA SER A 72 -3.68 -10.91 -17.39
C SER A 72 -2.90 -10.28 -16.23
N GLN A 73 -2.29 -11.13 -15.39
CA GLN A 73 -1.62 -10.67 -14.16
C GLN A 73 -0.11 -10.92 -14.25
N TYR A 74 0.64 -9.88 -13.95
CA TYR A 74 2.09 -9.89 -14.04
C TYR A 74 2.73 -9.38 -12.76
N HIS A 75 3.97 -9.81 -12.50
CA HIS A 75 4.81 -9.17 -11.51
C HIS A 75 6.19 -8.88 -12.09
N THR A 76 6.77 -7.76 -11.64
CA THR A 76 8.13 -7.35 -11.96
C THR A 76 8.92 -7.17 -10.69
N VAL A 77 10.05 -7.86 -10.57
CA VAL A 77 11.04 -7.58 -9.52
C VAL A 77 12.06 -6.62 -10.10
N LEU A 78 12.11 -5.41 -9.56
CA LEU A 78 13.02 -4.37 -10.03
C LEU A 78 14.47 -4.73 -9.71
N PRO A 79 15.40 -4.70 -10.65
CA PRO A 79 16.84 -4.89 -10.39
C PRO A 79 17.38 -3.84 -9.42
N SER A 80 16.89 -2.60 -9.54
CA SER A 80 17.27 -1.48 -8.69
C SER A 80 16.03 -0.66 -8.31
N ALA A 81 16.07 -0.02 -7.16
CA ALA A 81 15.03 0.94 -6.78
C ALA A 81 14.98 2.16 -7.74
N ARG A 82 16.05 2.47 -8.46
CA ARG A 82 16.08 3.52 -9.49
C ARG A 82 15.07 3.25 -10.62
N ASP A 83 14.82 1.99 -10.91
CA ASP A 83 13.93 1.60 -12.01
C ASP A 83 12.45 1.80 -11.67
N GLN A 84 12.11 2.13 -10.41
CA GLN A 84 10.72 2.14 -9.96
C GLN A 84 9.87 3.18 -10.69
N LEU A 85 10.26 4.45 -10.70
CA LEU A 85 9.50 5.50 -11.38
C LEU A 85 9.54 5.34 -12.91
N PRO A 86 10.70 5.09 -13.57
CA PRO A 86 10.74 4.78 -14.99
C PRO A 86 9.87 3.58 -15.37
N HIS A 87 9.86 2.50 -14.59
CA HIS A 87 9.05 1.33 -14.88
C HIS A 87 7.55 1.61 -14.79
N ILE A 88 7.10 2.37 -13.78
CA ILE A 88 5.70 2.81 -13.68
C ILE A 88 5.31 3.65 -14.91
N LEU A 89 6.17 4.56 -15.35
CA LEU A 89 5.93 5.38 -16.54
C LEU A 89 5.87 4.52 -17.81
N ARG A 90 6.72 3.50 -17.94
CA ARG A 90 6.65 2.53 -19.06
C ARG A 90 5.34 1.73 -19.05
N LEU A 91 4.87 1.29 -17.88
CA LEU A 91 3.57 0.62 -17.78
C LEU A 91 2.41 1.53 -18.18
N LEU A 92 2.44 2.81 -17.79
CA LEU A 92 1.46 3.80 -18.24
C LEU A 92 1.54 4.06 -19.72
N ALA A 93 2.75 4.20 -20.27
CA ALA A 93 2.97 4.37 -21.71
C ALA A 93 2.47 3.17 -22.50
N HIS A 94 2.79 1.96 -22.05
CA HIS A 94 2.27 0.72 -22.64
C HIS A 94 0.74 0.75 -22.71
N ASP A 95 0.06 1.11 -21.62
CA ASP A 95 -1.40 1.16 -21.57
C ASP A 95 -1.98 2.21 -22.55
N GLN A 96 -1.37 3.40 -22.61
CA GLN A 96 -1.79 4.45 -23.56
C GLN A 96 -1.55 4.07 -25.03
N LEU A 97 -0.52 3.28 -25.32
CA LEU A 97 -0.22 2.82 -26.68
C LEU A 97 -1.10 1.63 -27.09
N THR A 98 -1.38 0.71 -26.17
CA THR A 98 -2.25 -0.46 -26.46
C THR A 98 -3.73 -0.13 -26.42
N SER A 99 -4.14 0.88 -25.65
CA SER A 99 -5.54 1.31 -25.50
C SER A 99 -5.69 2.79 -25.82
N PRO A 100 -5.40 3.22 -27.06
CA PRO A 100 -5.42 4.63 -27.42
C PRO A 100 -6.83 5.21 -27.24
N LYS A 101 -6.92 6.35 -26.55
CA LYS A 101 -8.18 7.03 -26.18
C LYS A 101 -9.10 6.23 -25.22
N LEU A 102 -8.62 5.14 -24.63
CA LEU A 102 -9.35 4.32 -23.67
C LEU A 102 -8.53 4.03 -22.42
N SER A 103 -7.28 4.46 -22.35
CA SER A 103 -6.38 4.20 -21.23
C SER A 103 -6.92 4.80 -19.93
N LYS A 104 -7.18 3.94 -18.98
CA LYS A 104 -7.68 4.29 -17.64
C LYS A 104 -7.03 3.40 -16.61
N THR A 105 -6.07 3.95 -15.88
CA THR A 105 -5.20 3.19 -14.96
C THR A 105 -5.47 3.53 -13.50
N VAL A 106 -5.45 2.52 -12.63
CA VAL A 106 -5.44 2.70 -11.17
C VAL A 106 -4.10 2.24 -10.62
N ILE A 107 -3.43 3.10 -9.85
CA ILE A 107 -2.13 2.79 -9.23
C ILE A 107 -2.30 2.76 -7.70
N PHE A 108 -2.01 1.63 -7.09
CA PHE A 108 -2.06 1.44 -5.64
C PHE A 108 -0.68 1.54 -5.01
N PHE A 109 -0.58 2.32 -3.94
CA PHE A 109 0.60 2.44 -3.09
C PHE A 109 0.32 1.96 -1.66
N PRO A 110 1.32 1.42 -0.93
CA PRO A 110 1.14 0.85 0.39
C PRO A 110 0.72 1.85 1.46
N THR A 111 1.16 3.12 1.34
CA THR A 111 0.91 4.14 2.36
C THR A 111 0.40 5.44 1.77
N THR A 112 -0.34 6.20 2.57
CA THR A 112 -0.84 7.53 2.18
C THR A 112 0.28 8.49 1.79
N LYS A 113 1.42 8.47 2.50
CA LYS A 113 2.55 9.36 2.17
C LYS A 113 3.19 9.00 0.84
N MET A 114 3.33 7.71 0.56
CA MET A 114 3.81 7.23 -0.74
C MET A 114 2.83 7.59 -1.87
N THR A 115 1.51 7.45 -1.64
CA THR A 115 0.48 7.88 -2.60
C THR A 115 0.63 9.38 -2.94
N GLN A 116 0.79 10.26 -1.94
CA GLN A 116 0.94 11.70 -2.14
C GLN A 116 2.20 12.05 -2.92
N LEU A 117 3.34 11.46 -2.54
CA LEU A 117 4.63 11.71 -3.18
C LEU A 117 4.61 11.26 -4.64
N PHE A 118 4.21 10.01 -4.88
CA PHE A 118 4.17 9.46 -6.24
C PHE A 118 3.10 10.09 -7.12
N HIS A 119 1.96 10.52 -6.57
CA HIS A 119 0.99 11.31 -7.34
C HIS A 119 1.65 12.58 -7.91
N THR A 120 2.43 13.29 -7.09
CA THR A 120 3.13 14.50 -7.55
C THR A 120 4.19 14.17 -8.59
N LEU A 121 5.04 13.16 -8.33
CA LEU A 121 6.10 12.75 -9.26
C LEU A 121 5.55 12.28 -10.60
N LEU A 122 4.56 11.40 -10.59
CA LEU A 122 3.95 10.86 -11.81
C LEU A 122 3.26 11.95 -12.63
N ARG A 123 2.54 12.86 -11.98
CA ARG A 123 1.88 13.98 -12.66
C ARG A 123 2.88 14.92 -13.33
N GLU A 124 4.01 15.21 -12.69
CA GLU A 124 5.03 16.07 -13.28
C GLU A 124 5.79 15.35 -14.40
N ALA A 125 6.27 14.12 -14.15
CA ALA A 125 6.98 13.34 -15.15
C ALA A 125 6.11 13.06 -16.40
N SER A 126 4.82 12.78 -16.24
CA SER A 126 3.92 12.44 -17.34
C SER A 126 3.85 13.49 -18.44
N LYS A 127 4.09 14.76 -18.10
CA LYS A 127 3.98 15.88 -19.06
C LYS A 127 4.94 15.77 -20.22
N THR A 128 6.10 15.16 -19.99
CA THR A 128 7.21 15.03 -20.95
C THR A 128 7.47 13.57 -21.34
N THR A 129 7.01 12.59 -20.56
CA THR A 129 7.41 11.19 -20.73
C THR A 129 6.31 10.27 -21.26
N LEU A 130 5.03 10.64 -21.17
CA LEU A 130 3.93 9.79 -21.62
C LEU A 130 3.45 10.17 -23.03
N PRO A 131 2.89 9.19 -23.81
CA PRO A 131 2.33 9.46 -25.15
C PRO A 131 1.26 10.56 -25.16
N ALA A 132 0.34 10.55 -24.19
CA ALA A 132 -0.68 11.58 -24.03
C ALA A 132 -0.13 12.87 -23.39
N GLY A 133 1.04 12.81 -22.76
CA GLY A 133 1.71 13.95 -22.14
C GLY A 133 0.81 14.74 -21.20
N ARG A 134 0.71 16.05 -21.41
CA ARG A 134 -0.12 16.98 -20.60
C ARG A 134 -1.62 16.68 -20.64
N ASN A 135 -2.08 15.84 -21.58
CA ASN A 135 -3.48 15.43 -21.66
C ASN A 135 -3.80 14.23 -20.75
N THR A 136 -2.82 13.73 -19.99
CA THR A 136 -3.06 12.68 -18.98
C THR A 136 -3.62 13.31 -17.71
N ASN A 137 -4.85 12.94 -17.34
CA ASN A 137 -5.51 13.42 -16.13
C ASN A 137 -5.09 12.57 -14.92
N PHE A 138 -4.60 13.23 -13.88
CA PHE A 138 -4.23 12.57 -12.62
C PHE A 138 -5.22 12.89 -11.51
N TYR A 139 -5.70 11.84 -10.84
CA TYR A 139 -6.58 11.89 -9.68
C TYR A 139 -5.88 11.28 -8.47
N GLU A 140 -6.10 11.84 -7.29
CA GLU A 140 -5.50 11.37 -6.05
C GLU A 140 -6.55 11.04 -5.01
N LEU A 141 -6.49 9.83 -4.41
CA LEU A 141 -7.46 9.39 -3.43
C LEU A 141 -6.78 8.61 -2.30
N HIS A 142 -6.91 9.10 -1.05
CA HIS A 142 -6.34 8.48 0.14
C HIS A 142 -7.06 8.93 1.42
N SER A 143 -6.82 8.26 2.55
CA SER A 143 -7.53 8.45 3.82
C SER A 143 -7.36 9.85 4.44
N LYS A 144 -6.26 10.56 4.18
CA LYS A 144 -6.04 11.93 4.69
C LYS A 144 -6.81 13.02 3.94
N ARG A 145 -7.51 12.71 2.86
CA ARG A 145 -8.46 13.62 2.22
C ARG A 145 -9.81 13.58 2.94
N SER A 146 -10.50 14.74 3.04
CA SER A 146 -11.86 14.77 3.56
C SER A 146 -12.80 13.90 2.72
N GLN A 147 -13.93 13.47 3.29
CA GLN A 147 -14.89 12.64 2.56
C GLN A 147 -15.38 13.31 1.27
N ASP A 148 -15.65 14.61 1.31
CA ASP A 148 -16.06 15.38 0.13
C ASP A 148 -14.98 15.39 -0.96
N GLN A 149 -13.72 15.58 -0.58
CA GLN A 149 -12.61 15.54 -1.53
C GLN A 149 -12.45 14.14 -2.14
N ARG A 150 -12.62 13.08 -1.34
CA ARG A 150 -12.59 11.69 -1.84
C ARG A 150 -13.73 11.42 -2.81
N THR A 151 -14.94 11.82 -2.46
CA THR A 151 -16.12 11.67 -3.31
C THR A 151 -15.95 12.42 -4.63
N ARG A 152 -15.46 13.66 -4.60
CA ARG A 152 -15.21 14.46 -5.83
C ARG A 152 -14.16 13.81 -6.71
N ALA A 153 -13.01 13.37 -6.15
CA ALA A 153 -11.95 12.73 -6.93
C ALA A 153 -12.42 11.40 -7.54
N SER A 154 -13.14 10.59 -6.75
CA SER A 154 -13.70 9.32 -7.20
C SER A 154 -14.72 9.51 -8.33
N ASN A 155 -15.64 10.47 -8.18
CA ASN A 155 -16.64 10.75 -9.21
C ASN A 155 -16.01 11.35 -10.47
N ALA A 156 -15.02 12.23 -10.34
CA ALA A 156 -14.30 12.80 -11.46
C ALA A 156 -13.56 11.73 -12.25
N PHE A 157 -12.82 10.83 -11.57
CA PHE A 157 -12.16 9.70 -12.24
C PHE A 157 -13.17 8.74 -12.87
N ARG A 158 -14.29 8.45 -12.20
CA ARG A 158 -15.36 7.60 -12.75
C ARG A 158 -15.91 8.16 -14.05
N ALA A 159 -16.19 9.46 -14.09
CA ALA A 159 -16.77 10.15 -15.24
C ALA A 159 -15.77 10.49 -16.35
N ASP A 160 -14.46 10.35 -16.08
CA ASP A 160 -13.43 10.69 -17.06
C ASP A 160 -13.49 9.75 -18.27
N SER A 161 -13.70 10.36 -19.44
CA SER A 161 -13.74 9.72 -20.75
C SER A 161 -12.72 10.35 -21.73
N THR A 162 -11.71 11.05 -21.21
CA THR A 162 -10.67 11.69 -22.06
C THR A 162 -9.77 10.71 -22.76
N GLY A 163 -9.74 9.46 -22.28
CA GLY A 163 -8.94 8.38 -22.86
C GLY A 163 -7.49 8.34 -22.38
N SER A 164 -7.14 9.14 -21.38
CA SER A 164 -5.88 9.02 -20.66
C SER A 164 -6.07 9.55 -19.23
N SER A 165 -6.39 8.64 -18.31
CA SER A 165 -6.63 8.99 -16.92
C SER A 165 -5.97 8.02 -15.95
N VAL A 166 -5.42 8.55 -14.86
CA VAL A 166 -4.69 7.80 -13.82
C VAL A 166 -5.21 8.17 -12.45
N LEU A 167 -5.69 7.19 -11.71
CA LEU A 167 -6.02 7.32 -10.29
C LEU A 167 -4.87 6.79 -9.44
N VAL A 168 -4.22 7.65 -8.68
CA VAL A 168 -3.19 7.28 -7.71
C VAL A 168 -3.83 7.18 -6.33
N THR A 169 -3.78 6.00 -5.72
CA THR A 169 -4.57 5.71 -4.52
C THR A 169 -3.86 4.78 -3.54
N SER A 170 -4.44 4.67 -2.35
CA SER A 170 -4.17 3.61 -1.36
C SER A 170 -5.40 2.70 -1.24
N ASP A 171 -5.45 1.82 -0.23
CA ASP A 171 -6.53 0.84 -0.07
C ASP A 171 -7.94 1.42 0.06
N VAL A 172 -8.10 2.73 0.24
CA VAL A 172 -9.42 3.38 0.24
C VAL A 172 -10.22 3.19 -1.05
N SER A 173 -9.58 2.77 -2.15
CA SER A 173 -10.22 2.44 -3.44
C SER A 173 -10.12 0.95 -3.78
N ALA A 174 -9.60 0.12 -2.89
CA ALA A 174 -9.44 -1.30 -3.17
C ALA A 174 -10.79 -2.03 -3.21
N ARG A 175 -11.79 -1.52 -2.48
CA ARG A 175 -13.10 -2.15 -2.31
C ARG A 175 -14.23 -1.12 -2.42
N GLY A 176 -15.47 -1.58 -2.64
CA GLY A 176 -16.69 -0.77 -2.59
C GLY A 176 -16.85 0.30 -3.67
N VAL A 177 -15.93 0.41 -4.62
CA VAL A 177 -16.02 1.40 -5.69
C VAL A 177 -16.00 0.74 -7.05
N ASP A 178 -16.81 1.28 -7.96
CA ASP A 178 -16.83 0.87 -9.36
C ASP A 178 -16.31 1.99 -10.25
N TYR A 179 -15.27 1.65 -11.02
CA TYR A 179 -14.70 2.53 -12.03
C TYR A 179 -14.81 1.82 -13.39
N PRO A 180 -15.81 2.15 -14.20
CA PRO A 180 -15.97 1.53 -15.50
C PRO A 180 -14.81 1.89 -16.44
N GLY A 181 -14.43 0.93 -17.27
CA GLY A 181 -13.42 1.13 -18.30
C GLY A 181 -11.97 1.17 -17.79
N VAL A 182 -11.68 0.72 -16.58
CA VAL A 182 -10.29 0.58 -16.12
C VAL A 182 -9.60 -0.50 -16.94
N THR A 183 -8.57 -0.10 -17.68
CA THR A 183 -7.76 -0.98 -18.55
C THR A 183 -6.63 -1.65 -17.79
N ARG A 184 -6.07 -0.94 -16.79
CA ARG A 184 -4.90 -1.43 -16.04
C ARG A 184 -4.96 -1.11 -14.57
N VAL A 185 -4.48 -2.06 -13.75
CA VAL A 185 -4.20 -1.87 -12.32
C VAL A 185 -2.72 -2.09 -12.08
N ILE A 186 -2.05 -1.11 -11.52
CA ILE A 186 -0.64 -1.19 -11.10
C ILE A 186 -0.61 -1.20 -9.57
N GLN A 187 0.10 -2.15 -8.97
CA GLN A 187 0.33 -2.19 -7.53
C GLN A 187 1.83 -2.06 -7.27
N VAL A 188 2.21 -1.04 -6.51
CA VAL A 188 3.62 -0.75 -6.19
C VAL A 188 3.89 -1.19 -4.76
N GLY A 189 4.83 -2.11 -4.58
CA GLY A 189 5.08 -2.77 -3.31
C GLY A 189 4.01 -3.81 -2.95
N ILE A 190 4.16 -4.44 -1.79
CA ILE A 190 3.22 -5.49 -1.37
C ILE A 190 1.88 -4.92 -0.90
N PRO A 191 0.77 -5.58 -1.21
CA PRO A 191 -0.54 -5.27 -0.61
C PRO A 191 -0.59 -5.77 0.85
N PRO A 192 -1.58 -5.33 1.66
CA PRO A 192 -1.75 -5.82 3.03
C PRO A 192 -1.95 -7.33 3.15
N THR A 193 -2.69 -7.93 2.23
CA THR A 193 -2.95 -9.37 2.14
C THR A 193 -3.11 -9.80 0.68
N ALA A 194 -3.05 -11.11 0.41
CA ALA A 194 -3.36 -11.65 -0.92
C ALA A 194 -4.79 -11.32 -1.37
N ASP A 195 -5.76 -11.32 -0.45
CA ASP A 195 -7.15 -10.94 -0.75
C ASP A 195 -7.24 -9.48 -1.21
N ILE A 196 -6.52 -8.56 -0.56
CA ILE A 196 -6.46 -7.16 -0.99
C ILE A 196 -5.83 -7.05 -2.38
N TYR A 197 -4.80 -7.85 -2.69
CA TYR A 197 -4.26 -7.90 -4.05
C TYR A 197 -5.35 -8.20 -5.07
N VAL A 198 -6.14 -9.23 -4.81
CA VAL A 198 -7.26 -9.68 -5.65
C VAL A 198 -8.31 -8.56 -5.81
N HIS A 199 -8.71 -7.92 -4.71
CA HIS A 199 -9.66 -6.81 -4.74
C HIS A 199 -9.14 -5.59 -5.51
N ARG A 200 -7.84 -5.30 -5.43
CA ARG A 200 -7.22 -4.24 -6.22
C ARG A 200 -7.22 -4.59 -7.72
N VAL A 201 -6.77 -5.79 -8.09
CA VAL A 201 -6.81 -6.26 -9.48
C VAL A 201 -8.23 -6.27 -10.02
N GLY A 202 -9.22 -6.68 -9.23
CA GLY A 202 -10.65 -6.63 -9.57
C GLY A 202 -11.23 -5.23 -9.82
N ARG A 203 -10.41 -4.16 -9.83
CA ARG A 203 -10.84 -2.84 -10.36
C ARG A 203 -10.82 -2.80 -11.87
N THR A 204 -10.08 -3.69 -12.55
CA THR A 204 -10.13 -3.91 -14.00
C THR A 204 -10.82 -5.23 -14.35
N GLY A 205 -11.02 -5.53 -15.62
CA GLY A 205 -11.62 -6.78 -16.09
C GLY A 205 -13.10 -6.96 -15.74
N ARG A 206 -13.83 -5.89 -15.45
CA ARG A 206 -15.24 -5.94 -15.05
C ARG A 206 -16.16 -6.13 -16.25
N ALA A 207 -17.30 -6.78 -16.00
CA ALA A 207 -18.30 -7.09 -17.02
C ALA A 207 -17.75 -7.86 -18.24
N GLY A 208 -16.74 -8.71 -18.03
CA GLY A 208 -16.15 -9.53 -19.09
C GLY A 208 -15.21 -8.77 -20.03
N THR A 209 -14.82 -7.52 -19.69
CA THR A 209 -13.80 -6.79 -20.45
C THR A 209 -12.41 -7.30 -20.13
N GLU A 210 -11.51 -7.20 -21.10
CA GLU A 210 -10.09 -7.47 -20.87
C GLU A 210 -9.50 -6.44 -19.91
N GLY A 211 -8.51 -6.87 -19.12
CA GLY A 211 -7.79 -6.00 -18.20
C GLY A 211 -6.40 -6.54 -17.90
N ARG A 212 -5.54 -5.67 -17.36
CA ARG A 212 -4.20 -6.06 -16.96
C ARG A 212 -3.88 -5.62 -15.54
N GLY A 213 -3.27 -6.52 -14.77
CA GLY A 213 -2.72 -6.26 -13.44
C GLY A 213 -1.21 -6.39 -13.43
N ASP A 214 -0.50 -5.39 -12.91
CA ASP A 214 0.95 -5.41 -12.76
C ASP A 214 1.33 -5.16 -11.29
N LEU A 215 2.14 -6.04 -10.69
CA LEU A 215 2.69 -5.91 -9.35
C LEU A 215 4.19 -5.61 -9.44
N ILE A 216 4.61 -4.47 -8.91
CA ILE A 216 6.00 -4.02 -8.91
C ILE A 216 6.61 -4.24 -7.54
N LEU A 217 7.71 -4.97 -7.48
CA LEU A 217 8.37 -5.36 -6.24
C LEU A 217 9.85 -5.01 -6.24
N LEU A 218 10.36 -4.67 -5.07
CA LEU A 218 11.78 -4.66 -4.79
C LEU A 218 12.28 -6.07 -4.43
N PRO A 219 13.58 -6.38 -4.57
CA PRO A 219 14.09 -7.73 -4.34
C PRO A 219 13.75 -8.34 -2.98
N TRP A 220 13.74 -7.53 -1.92
CA TRP A 220 13.39 -7.98 -0.56
C TRP A 220 11.88 -8.17 -0.33
N GLU A 221 11.02 -7.78 -1.26
CA GLU A 221 9.56 -7.96 -1.21
C GLU A 221 9.10 -9.28 -1.83
N THR A 222 9.97 -9.98 -2.56
CA THR A 222 9.64 -11.21 -3.33
C THR A 222 9.07 -12.34 -2.47
N GLY A 223 9.43 -12.38 -1.18
CA GLY A 223 8.89 -13.34 -0.23
C GLY A 223 7.36 -13.29 -0.14
N PHE A 224 6.74 -12.13 -0.35
CA PHE A 224 5.29 -12.02 -0.34
C PHE A 224 4.63 -12.81 -1.47
N VAL A 225 5.15 -12.70 -2.70
CA VAL A 225 4.63 -13.47 -3.84
C VAL A 225 4.85 -14.97 -3.61
N THR A 226 6.04 -15.36 -3.16
CA THR A 226 6.40 -16.76 -2.96
C THR A 226 5.54 -17.45 -1.89
N TRP A 227 5.21 -16.75 -0.80
CA TRP A 227 4.59 -17.38 0.37
C TRP A 227 3.12 -17.03 0.57
N GLN A 228 2.69 -15.84 0.15
CA GLN A 228 1.33 -15.38 0.37
C GLN A 228 0.46 -15.46 -0.88
N MET A 229 1.06 -15.43 -2.08
CA MET A 229 0.34 -15.38 -3.36
C MET A 229 0.62 -16.58 -4.26
N ASN A 230 1.10 -17.69 -3.72
CA ASN A 230 1.47 -18.89 -4.49
C ASN A 230 0.31 -19.52 -5.27
N SER A 231 -0.93 -19.27 -4.89
CA SER A 231 -2.14 -19.73 -5.61
C SER A 231 -2.58 -18.81 -6.73
N ILE A 232 -1.99 -17.61 -6.85
CA ILE A 232 -2.36 -16.63 -7.87
C ILE A 232 -1.45 -16.79 -9.09
N PRO A 233 -1.99 -16.98 -10.31
CA PRO A 233 -1.20 -17.24 -11.51
C PRO A 233 -0.54 -15.96 -12.04
N LEU A 234 0.50 -15.47 -11.35
CA LEU A 234 1.29 -14.33 -11.74
C LEU A 234 2.35 -14.72 -12.77
N LYS A 235 2.34 -14.07 -13.93
CA LYS A 235 3.41 -14.17 -14.93
C LYS A 235 4.54 -13.20 -14.57
N THR A 236 5.78 -13.60 -14.75
CA THR A 236 6.92 -12.70 -14.60
C THR A 236 7.10 -11.88 -15.85
N VAL A 237 7.36 -10.58 -15.69
CA VAL A 237 7.82 -9.69 -16.76
C VAL A 237 9.01 -8.88 -16.21
N THR A 238 10.09 -8.81 -16.96
CA THR A 238 11.28 -8.04 -16.57
C THR A 238 11.14 -6.57 -16.98
N VAL A 239 12.00 -5.71 -16.40
CA VAL A 239 12.06 -4.28 -16.77
C VAL A 239 12.45 -4.14 -18.24
N ASP A 240 13.39 -4.97 -18.74
CA ASP A 240 13.89 -4.92 -20.10
C ASP A 240 12.84 -5.43 -21.11
N GLU A 241 12.12 -6.51 -20.79
CA GLU A 241 11.00 -6.98 -21.60
C GLU A 241 9.91 -5.93 -21.73
N MET A 242 9.56 -5.24 -20.64
CA MET A 242 8.58 -4.16 -20.70
C MET A 242 9.10 -2.97 -21.50
N ALA A 243 10.38 -2.61 -21.38
CA ALA A 243 10.99 -1.56 -22.17
C ALA A 243 10.91 -1.90 -23.68
N SER A 244 11.28 -3.12 -24.06
CA SER A 244 11.22 -3.60 -25.46
C SER A 244 9.78 -3.58 -26.01
N GLN A 245 8.79 -4.03 -25.22
CA GLN A 245 7.38 -3.97 -25.63
C GLN A 245 6.92 -2.53 -25.91
N VAL A 246 7.31 -1.58 -25.05
CA VAL A 246 6.95 -0.17 -25.25
C VAL A 246 7.67 0.43 -26.47
N GLU A 247 8.93 0.07 -26.71
CA GLU A 247 9.68 0.51 -27.89
C GLU A 247 9.07 -0.01 -29.21
N GLU A 248 8.65 -1.26 -29.23
CA GLU A 248 7.95 -1.85 -30.38
C GLU A 248 6.64 -1.10 -30.67
N LEU A 249 5.79 -0.92 -29.64
CA LEU A 249 4.53 -0.18 -29.77
C LEU A 249 4.76 1.28 -30.21
N ALA A 250 5.74 1.96 -29.63
CA ALA A 250 6.09 3.33 -30.01
C ALA A 250 6.53 3.42 -31.48
N THR A 251 7.34 2.45 -31.93
CA THR A 251 7.79 2.36 -33.30
C THR A 251 6.63 2.16 -34.28
N GLU A 252 5.65 1.33 -33.92
CA GLU A 252 4.45 1.11 -34.74
C GLU A 252 3.59 2.37 -34.82
N VAL A 253 3.34 3.02 -33.67
CA VAL A 253 2.55 4.26 -33.65
C VAL A 253 3.24 5.37 -34.44
N ASP A 254 4.55 5.55 -34.28
CA ASP A 254 5.32 6.57 -34.99
C ASP A 254 5.32 6.32 -36.55
N LYS A 255 5.26 5.06 -37.01
CA LYS A 255 5.11 4.73 -38.43
C LYS A 255 3.74 5.12 -39.01
N HIS A 256 2.68 5.00 -38.19
CA HIS A 256 1.32 5.30 -38.63
C HIS A 256 0.94 6.78 -38.46
N ASP A 257 1.60 7.53 -37.59
CA ASP A 257 1.30 8.96 -37.29
C ASP A 257 2.12 9.95 -38.16
N THR A 258 2.58 9.51 -39.36
CA THR A 258 3.37 10.33 -40.31
C THR A 258 2.67 11.62 -40.79
N HIS A 259 1.39 11.83 -40.42
CA HIS A 259 0.58 12.95 -40.92
C HIS A 259 0.51 14.16 -39.96
N THR A 260 1.01 14.08 -38.73
CA THR A 260 1.03 15.22 -37.79
C THR A 260 2.35 15.99 -37.91
N ARG A 261 2.39 16.97 -38.81
CA ARG A 261 3.52 17.90 -38.96
C ARG A 261 3.84 18.57 -37.62
N GLY A 262 5.02 18.30 -37.07
CA GLY A 262 5.57 19.00 -35.88
C GLY A 262 5.52 18.24 -34.55
N LYS A 263 4.98 17.03 -34.45
CA LYS A 263 5.14 16.15 -33.29
C LYS A 263 6.47 15.40 -33.36
N GLN A 264 7.23 15.43 -32.28
CA GLN A 264 8.39 14.56 -32.14
C GLN A 264 7.93 13.10 -32.02
N PRO A 265 8.65 12.14 -32.63
CA PRO A 265 8.37 10.73 -32.46
C PRO A 265 8.39 10.34 -30.99
N TYR A 266 7.42 9.54 -30.55
CA TYR A 266 7.37 9.12 -29.14
C TYR A 266 8.58 8.26 -28.75
N LEU A 267 9.15 7.52 -29.69
CA LEU A 267 10.37 6.75 -29.47
C LEU A 267 11.55 7.61 -28.98
N ALA A 268 11.66 8.86 -29.46
CA ALA A 268 12.67 9.80 -28.99
C ALA A 268 12.42 10.22 -27.54
N THR A 269 11.16 10.48 -27.18
CA THR A 269 10.73 10.77 -25.81
C THR A 269 11.01 9.60 -24.87
N LEU A 270 10.75 8.37 -25.31
CA LEU A 270 10.98 7.18 -24.51
C LEU A 270 12.45 7.02 -24.09
N LYS A 271 13.40 7.38 -24.97
CA LYS A 271 14.84 7.34 -24.69
C LYS A 271 15.31 8.39 -23.69
N SER A 272 14.56 9.46 -23.48
CA SER A 272 14.90 10.52 -22.50
C SER A 272 14.24 10.32 -21.13
N VAL A 273 13.41 9.30 -20.94
CA VAL A 273 12.63 9.07 -19.72
C VAL A 273 13.52 9.02 -18.47
N GLU A 274 14.64 8.30 -18.52
CA GLU A 274 15.56 8.18 -17.38
C GLU A 274 16.15 9.54 -17.00
N GLY A 275 16.58 10.33 -17.97
CA GLY A 275 17.13 11.67 -17.74
C GLY A 275 16.10 12.64 -17.16
N GLU A 276 14.88 12.65 -17.72
CA GLU A 276 13.76 13.46 -17.22
C GLU A 276 13.40 13.07 -15.76
N VAL A 277 13.44 11.78 -15.45
CA VAL A 277 13.19 11.28 -14.09
C VAL A 277 14.32 11.70 -13.14
N GLU A 278 15.59 11.61 -13.54
CA GLU A 278 16.73 12.06 -12.72
C GLU A 278 16.65 13.56 -12.41
N GLU A 279 16.34 14.39 -13.42
CA GLU A 279 16.14 15.83 -13.21
C GLU A 279 14.99 16.13 -12.25
N LEU A 280 13.86 15.41 -12.39
CA LEU A 280 12.73 15.57 -11.50
C LEU A 280 13.06 15.16 -10.06
N LEU A 281 13.76 14.03 -9.88
CA LEU A 281 14.15 13.53 -8.57
C LEU A 281 15.16 14.45 -7.87
N ALA A 282 16.02 15.16 -8.60
CA ALA A 282 16.94 16.15 -8.03
C ALA A 282 16.22 17.33 -7.35
N MET A 283 14.92 17.54 -7.65
CA MET A 283 14.10 18.62 -7.07
C MET A 283 13.18 18.15 -5.95
N VAL A 284 13.23 16.88 -5.55
CA VAL A 284 12.33 16.31 -4.51
C VAL A 284 12.64 16.89 -3.14
N ASP A 285 11.62 17.26 -2.39
CA ASP A 285 11.73 17.73 -1.01
C ASP A 285 12.18 16.58 -0.08
N GLU A 286 13.35 16.73 0.55
CA GLU A 286 13.91 15.73 1.49
C GLU A 286 12.98 15.42 2.67
N GLU A 287 12.21 16.41 3.17
CA GLU A 287 11.30 16.19 4.28
C GLU A 287 10.11 15.33 3.84
N ALA A 288 9.58 15.52 2.64
CA ALA A 288 8.55 14.66 2.07
C ALA A 288 9.05 13.21 1.90
N VAL A 289 10.31 13.02 1.52
CA VAL A 289 10.93 11.69 1.44
C VAL A 289 11.07 11.07 2.83
N LYS A 290 11.51 11.82 3.82
CA LYS A 290 11.66 11.37 5.21
C LYS A 290 10.31 10.95 5.82
N GLU A 291 9.26 11.75 5.64
CA GLU A 291 7.91 11.38 6.08
C GLU A 291 7.42 10.11 5.40
N THR A 292 7.70 9.95 4.11
CA THR A 292 7.36 8.77 3.33
C THR A 292 8.12 7.56 3.85
N LEU A 293 9.43 7.67 4.10
CA LEU A 293 10.26 6.61 4.68
C LEU A 293 9.70 6.15 6.04
N ILE A 294 9.38 7.07 6.94
CA ILE A 294 8.84 6.74 8.27
C ILE A 294 7.51 5.99 8.14
N SER A 295 6.61 6.50 7.29
CA SER A 295 5.31 5.86 7.04
C SER A 295 5.46 4.45 6.46
N THR A 296 6.41 4.28 5.55
CA THR A 296 6.69 3.02 4.85
C THR A 296 7.37 2.02 5.79
N CYS A 297 8.29 2.48 6.66
CA CYS A 297 8.87 1.64 7.72
C CYS A 297 7.78 1.04 8.61
N GLY A 298 6.81 1.85 9.06
CA GLY A 298 5.69 1.36 9.89
C GLY A 298 4.90 0.25 9.20
N TYR A 299 4.63 0.42 7.91
CA TYR A 299 3.91 -0.56 7.10
C TYR A 299 4.68 -1.88 6.95
N TYR A 300 5.91 -1.82 6.45
CA TYR A 300 6.68 -3.02 6.11
C TYR A 300 7.21 -3.79 7.31
N LEU A 301 7.58 -3.11 8.40
CA LEU A 301 8.02 -3.79 9.62
C LEU A 301 6.89 -4.61 10.26
N GLY A 302 5.63 -4.19 10.08
CA GLY A 302 4.47 -5.02 10.42
C GLY A 302 4.31 -6.27 9.56
N LYS A 303 4.97 -6.33 8.39
CA LYS A 303 4.89 -7.41 7.40
C LYS A 303 6.12 -8.33 7.37
N SER A 304 7.04 -8.18 8.31
CA SER A 304 8.30 -8.94 8.34
C SER A 304 8.10 -10.47 8.38
N SER A 305 7.06 -10.94 9.09
CA SER A 305 6.71 -12.38 9.15
C SER A 305 6.19 -12.91 7.81
N GLU A 306 5.36 -12.14 7.11
CA GLU A 306 4.75 -12.51 5.83
C GLU A 306 5.80 -12.49 4.71
N LEU A 307 6.72 -11.54 4.76
CA LEU A 307 7.88 -11.44 3.86
C LEU A 307 8.94 -12.50 4.16
N ARG A 308 8.99 -13.05 5.38
CA ARG A 308 10.07 -13.89 5.91
C ARG A 308 11.44 -13.22 5.82
N VAL A 309 11.48 -11.91 6.07
CA VAL A 309 12.67 -11.06 6.01
C VAL A 309 12.93 -10.47 7.38
N GLN A 310 14.19 -10.34 7.78
CA GLN A 310 14.55 -9.71 9.04
C GLN A 310 14.20 -8.21 9.02
N ARG A 311 13.75 -7.69 10.16
CA ARG A 311 13.35 -6.28 10.28
C ARG A 311 14.46 -5.31 9.90
N GLN A 312 15.71 -5.65 10.24
CA GLN A 312 16.87 -4.82 9.86
C GLN A 312 17.04 -4.76 8.34
N GLU A 313 16.86 -5.87 7.64
CA GLU A 313 16.95 -5.94 6.17
C GLU A 313 15.87 -5.08 5.50
N ILE A 314 14.65 -5.06 6.06
CA ILE A 314 13.59 -4.17 5.60
C ILE A 314 14.00 -2.70 5.76
N VAL A 315 14.54 -2.31 6.92
CA VAL A 315 15.01 -0.95 7.16
C VAL A 315 16.11 -0.55 6.19
N ASP A 316 17.07 -1.44 5.95
CA ASP A 316 18.18 -1.18 5.04
C ASP A 316 17.71 -1.15 3.57
N GLY A 317 16.76 -2.01 3.21
CA GLY A 317 16.08 -1.98 1.92
C GLY A 317 15.36 -0.65 1.68
N LEU A 318 14.60 -0.16 2.67
CA LEU A 318 13.89 1.12 2.58
C LEU A 318 14.84 2.32 2.55
N LYS A 319 15.96 2.28 3.28
CA LYS A 319 17.00 3.32 3.17
C LYS A 319 17.62 3.35 1.77
N LYS A 320 17.97 2.19 1.21
CA LYS A 320 18.45 2.09 -0.18
C LYS A 320 17.41 2.58 -1.18
N TRP A 321 16.14 2.29 -0.92
CA TRP A 321 15.03 2.77 -1.74
C TRP A 321 14.95 4.31 -1.78
N THR A 322 15.14 5.03 -0.66
CA THR A 322 15.12 6.51 -0.69
C THR A 322 16.25 7.10 -1.51
N VAL A 323 17.40 6.44 -1.57
CA VAL A 323 18.52 6.86 -2.43
C VAL A 323 18.23 6.52 -3.89
N GLY A 324 17.84 5.29 -4.17
CA GLY A 324 17.64 4.83 -5.55
C GLY A 324 16.38 5.41 -6.20
N ALA A 325 15.21 5.25 -5.57
CA ALA A 325 13.93 5.61 -6.17
C ALA A 325 13.55 7.07 -6.02
N LEU A 326 14.13 7.80 -5.06
CA LEU A 326 13.78 9.18 -4.74
C LEU A 326 14.96 10.15 -4.88
N GLY A 327 16.10 9.70 -5.40
CA GLY A 327 17.22 10.54 -5.82
C GLY A 327 18.03 11.17 -4.69
N LEU A 328 17.85 10.75 -3.43
CA LEU A 328 18.63 11.32 -2.33
C LEU A 328 20.09 10.88 -2.37
N SER A 329 21.01 11.79 -2.03
CA SER A 329 22.44 11.46 -1.92
C SER A 329 22.76 10.51 -0.76
N LYS A 330 21.97 10.59 0.32
CA LYS A 330 22.06 9.72 1.51
C LYS A 330 20.67 9.46 2.09
N PRO A 331 20.45 8.30 2.73
CA PRO A 331 19.16 8.01 3.33
C PRO A 331 18.88 8.96 4.51
N PRO A 332 17.62 9.39 4.70
CA PRO A 332 17.22 10.18 5.86
C PRO A 332 17.45 9.43 7.17
N HIS A 333 17.75 10.17 8.22
CA HIS A 333 17.89 9.60 9.56
C HIS A 333 16.53 9.13 10.11
N ILE A 334 16.46 7.89 10.56
CA ILE A 334 15.31 7.34 11.27
C ILE A 334 15.65 7.36 12.76
N PRO A 335 14.82 8.01 13.63
CA PRO A 335 15.08 8.06 15.07
C PRO A 335 15.17 6.66 15.69
N GLU A 336 16.19 6.41 16.50
CA GLU A 336 16.41 5.10 17.17
C GLU A 336 15.23 4.71 18.06
N ALA A 337 14.62 5.68 18.75
CA ALA A 337 13.43 5.46 19.56
C ALA A 337 12.24 4.93 18.72
N LEU A 338 12.12 5.34 17.44
CA LEU A 338 11.11 4.83 16.54
C LEU A 338 11.45 3.40 16.11
N LEU A 339 12.70 3.12 15.74
CA LEU A 339 13.16 1.77 15.37
C LEU A 339 12.96 0.80 16.53
N ALA A 340 13.28 1.20 17.75
CA ALA A 340 13.05 0.39 18.95
C ALA A 340 11.55 0.11 19.19
N LYS A 341 10.67 1.10 19.02
CA LYS A 341 9.20 0.91 19.09
C LYS A 341 8.69 -0.05 18.03
N LEU A 342 9.30 -0.05 16.85
CA LEU A 342 8.97 -0.95 15.75
C LEU A 342 9.67 -2.31 15.85
N GLY A 343 10.37 -2.58 16.97
CA GLY A 343 11.00 -3.86 17.26
C GLY A 343 12.26 -4.14 16.43
N VAL A 344 12.91 -3.11 15.94
CA VAL A 344 14.24 -3.20 15.32
C VAL A 344 15.26 -3.00 16.44
N SER A 345 15.75 -4.11 17.00
CA SER A 345 16.85 -4.07 17.98
C SER A 345 18.17 -3.91 17.23
N ARG A 346 19.05 -3.01 17.66
CA ARG A 346 20.46 -3.10 17.27
C ARG A 346 20.99 -4.44 17.78
N GLU A 347 21.57 -5.26 16.92
CA GLU A 347 22.55 -6.23 17.37
C GLU A 347 23.62 -5.44 18.13
N ARG A 348 23.60 -5.54 19.45
CA ARG A 348 24.76 -5.14 20.23
C ARG A 348 25.86 -6.09 19.75
N ASP A 349 26.85 -5.56 19.06
CA ASP A 349 28.11 -6.23 18.88
C ASP A 349 28.52 -6.79 20.24
N HIS A 350 28.21 -8.05 20.49
CA HIS A 350 28.83 -8.78 21.54
C HIS A 350 30.31 -8.94 21.14
N LYS A 351 31.07 -7.88 21.35
CA LYS A 351 32.50 -8.04 21.54
C LYS A 351 32.60 -9.07 22.69
N PHE A 352 32.92 -10.27 22.30
CA PHE A 352 33.38 -11.29 23.21
C PHE A 352 34.64 -10.74 23.92
N GLY A 353 34.42 -9.94 24.94
CA GLY A 353 35.40 -9.64 25.94
C GLY A 353 35.53 -10.91 26.77
N SER A 354 36.52 -11.70 26.43
CA SER A 354 37.03 -12.79 27.25
C SER A 354 37.31 -12.23 28.66
N ARG A 355 36.37 -12.47 29.58
CA ARG A 355 36.69 -12.35 31.01
C ARG A 355 37.63 -13.48 31.35
N PRO A 356 38.81 -13.20 31.92
CA PRO A 356 39.65 -14.25 32.42
C PRO A 356 38.93 -14.97 33.58
N ALA A 357 38.98 -16.29 33.53
CA ALA A 357 38.43 -17.15 34.54
C ALA A 357 39.08 -16.84 35.91
N PRO A 358 38.30 -16.76 37.01
CA PRO A 358 38.89 -16.66 38.35
C PRO A 358 39.49 -18.02 38.71
N TYR A 359 40.72 -17.98 39.15
CA TYR A 359 41.47 -19.10 39.71
C TYR A 359 40.73 -19.80 40.86
N PRO A 360 40.80 -21.15 41.00
CA PRO A 360 40.21 -21.87 42.14
C PRO A 360 41.15 -21.84 43.32
N GLY A 361 40.69 -21.26 44.41
CA GLY A 361 41.46 -21.23 45.65
C GLY A 361 40.66 -20.92 46.89
N SER A 362 40.61 -21.97 47.75
CA SER A 362 40.31 -22.01 49.15
C SER A 362 38.88 -22.10 49.66
N SER A 363 38.63 -23.31 50.08
CA SER A 363 37.59 -23.72 51.04
C SER A 363 37.56 -22.91 52.32
N ARG A 364 36.38 -22.42 52.75
CA ARG A 364 36.03 -22.33 54.17
C ARG A 364 34.53 -22.55 54.38
N LYS A 365 34.25 -23.63 55.10
CA LYS A 365 32.97 -23.99 55.68
C LYS A 365 32.50 -22.90 56.63
N ARG A 366 31.19 -22.61 56.67
CA ARG A 366 30.40 -22.50 57.92
C ARG A 366 28.97 -22.10 57.62
N THR A 367 28.07 -23.03 57.94
CA THR A 367 26.96 -23.02 58.89
C THR A 367 25.77 -22.08 58.58
N ALA A 368 24.65 -22.73 58.34
CA ALA A 368 23.31 -22.19 58.43
C ALA A 368 22.90 -21.95 59.89
N PRO A 369 21.96 -21.09 60.16
CA PRO A 369 20.83 -21.43 61.00
C PRO A 369 19.48 -21.00 60.43
N ARG A 370 18.55 -21.96 60.33
CA ARG A 370 17.45 -22.25 61.27
C ARG A 370 16.33 -21.20 61.33
N TRP A 371 15.20 -21.65 60.86
CA TRP A 371 13.83 -21.14 61.00
C TRP A 371 13.48 -20.67 62.40
N THR A 372 12.69 -19.56 62.50
CA THR A 372 11.63 -19.42 63.49
C THR A 372 10.47 -18.64 62.90
N ASP A 373 9.35 -19.25 63.09
CA ASP A 373 7.97 -18.87 62.84
C ASP A 373 7.47 -17.91 63.96
N ARG A 374 6.56 -16.99 63.61
CA ARG A 374 5.52 -16.31 64.40
C ARG A 374 5.19 -14.99 63.73
N GLY A 375 3.99 -14.65 63.40
CA GLY A 375 2.69 -14.85 63.93
C GLY A 375 1.92 -13.56 63.78
N ASN A 376 0.85 -13.64 63.08
CA ASN A 376 -0.42 -12.95 63.22
C ASN A 376 -0.48 -11.54 63.88
N GLN A 377 -0.99 -10.51 63.19
CA GLN A 377 -2.16 -9.77 63.71
C GLN A 377 -2.74 -8.74 62.70
N ARG A 378 -4.01 -8.65 62.77
CA ARG A 378 -5.01 -7.85 62.09
C ARG A 378 -4.82 -6.33 62.25
N GLY A 379 -5.20 -5.54 61.25
CA GLY A 379 -5.46 -4.11 61.37
C GLY A 379 -6.25 -3.56 60.20
N ARG A 380 -7.48 -3.19 60.48
CA ARG A 380 -8.49 -2.51 59.63
C ARG A 380 -8.05 -1.09 59.28
N GLY A 381 -8.55 -0.62 58.10
CA GLY A 381 -9.05 0.76 58.02
C GLY A 381 -8.57 1.60 56.87
N GLY A 382 -9.49 2.12 56.08
CA GLY A 382 -9.32 3.43 55.44
C GLY A 382 -9.39 3.48 53.91
N ARG A 383 -10.61 3.62 53.38
CA ARG A 383 -10.82 4.35 52.12
C ARG A 383 -10.54 5.84 52.31
N PRO A 384 -10.08 6.58 51.31
CA PRO A 384 -10.87 7.70 50.80
C PRO A 384 -10.94 7.75 49.27
N GLU A 385 -12.15 7.90 48.81
CA GLU A 385 -12.72 9.00 48.01
C GLU A 385 -11.95 9.55 46.79
N GLY A 386 -12.69 9.54 45.74
CA GLY A 386 -12.58 9.95 44.39
C GLY A 386 -11.93 11.30 44.09
N ARG A 387 -11.25 11.32 42.95
CA ARG A 387 -11.09 12.54 42.17
C ARG A 387 -11.51 12.26 40.74
N ARG A 388 -12.57 13.00 40.34
CA ARG A 388 -13.00 13.22 38.99
C ARG A 388 -11.87 13.94 38.24
N PHE A 389 -11.48 13.43 37.07
CA PHE A 389 -10.77 14.23 36.07
C PHE A 389 -11.77 14.60 34.97
N SER A 390 -11.98 15.90 34.86
CA SER A 390 -12.65 16.58 33.77
C SER A 390 -11.79 16.47 32.51
N ASN A 391 -12.43 16.03 31.43
CA ASN A 391 -11.92 16.15 30.08
C ASN A 391 -12.13 17.59 29.59
N ASP A 392 -11.06 18.35 29.47
CA ASP A 392 -11.02 19.51 28.58
C ASP A 392 -10.20 19.11 27.34
N HIS A 393 -10.93 19.04 26.23
CA HIS A 393 -10.40 18.86 24.90
C HIS A 393 -10.29 20.23 24.25
N ASP A 394 -9.12 20.84 24.32
CA ASP A 394 -8.81 21.99 23.49
C ASP A 394 -8.06 21.54 22.22
N GLY A 395 -8.62 21.95 21.09
CA GLY A 395 -8.16 21.59 19.76
C GLY A 395 -6.94 22.38 19.32
N GLU A 396 -5.87 21.68 19.02
CA GLU A 396 -4.80 22.19 18.16
C GLU A 396 -4.57 21.20 17.03
N GLY A 397 -5.16 21.47 15.88
CA GLY A 397 -5.05 20.61 14.72
C GLY A 397 -5.25 21.31 13.37
N PHE A 398 -4.84 22.58 13.18
CA PHE A 398 -5.20 23.32 11.95
C PHE A 398 -4.07 24.01 11.18
N GLN A 399 -2.80 23.88 11.55
CA GLN A 399 -1.71 24.62 10.86
C GLN A 399 -0.91 23.85 9.82
N ASP A 400 -1.06 22.52 9.71
CA ASP A 400 -0.17 21.71 8.85
C ASP A 400 -0.65 21.56 7.39
N ARG A 401 -1.89 21.97 7.07
CA ARG A 401 -2.47 21.79 5.71
C ARG A 401 -2.02 22.82 4.69
N ASP A 402 -1.69 24.04 5.12
CA ASP A 402 -1.32 25.12 4.19
C ASP A 402 0.17 25.06 3.77
N ASN A 403 1.02 24.49 4.61
CA ASN A 403 2.46 24.39 4.30
C ASN A 403 2.78 23.38 3.19
N TYR A 404 2.03 22.26 3.13
CA TYR A 404 2.26 21.25 2.07
C TYR A 404 1.79 21.75 0.69
N ARG A 405 0.65 22.47 0.64
CA ARG A 405 0.15 23.08 -0.60
C ARG A 405 1.03 24.22 -1.11
N ARG A 406 1.65 24.99 -0.21
CA ARG A 406 2.59 26.05 -0.61
C ARG A 406 3.88 25.48 -1.18
N ARG A 407 4.39 24.38 -0.61
CA ARG A 407 5.62 23.72 -1.09
C ARG A 407 5.42 23.02 -2.45
N THR A 408 4.25 22.42 -2.70
CA THR A 408 3.94 21.83 -4.01
C THR A 408 3.65 22.86 -5.10
N ARG A 409 3.16 24.07 -4.76
CA ARG A 409 3.06 25.18 -5.72
C ARG A 409 4.42 25.70 -6.14
N SER A 410 5.36 25.79 -5.22
CA SER A 410 6.76 26.15 -5.54
C SER A 410 7.42 25.19 -6.54
N PHE A 411 6.96 23.96 -6.62
CA PHE A 411 7.44 22.95 -7.56
C PHE A 411 6.98 23.22 -8.99
N ALA A 412 5.74 23.74 -9.15
CA ALA A 412 5.18 24.09 -10.46
C ALA A 412 5.71 25.43 -11.00
N ASP A 413 6.02 26.41 -10.12
CA ASP A 413 6.47 27.75 -10.51
C ASP A 413 7.94 27.83 -10.91
N ARG A 414 8.77 26.80 -10.62
CA ARG A 414 10.19 26.77 -11.00
C ARG A 414 10.47 26.29 -12.43
N ARG A 415 9.46 25.82 -13.16
CA ARG A 415 9.56 25.39 -14.57
C ARG A 415 8.77 26.27 -15.55
N ALA A 416 8.17 27.37 -15.12
CA ALA A 416 7.64 28.42 -15.97
C ALA A 416 8.64 29.58 -16.04
#